data_f93a458010d237dabe9b62008b20a472
#
_entry.id   f93a458010d237dabe9b62008b20a472
#
_cell.length_a   1.000
_cell.length_b   1.000
_cell.length_c   1.000
_cell.angle_alpha   90.00
_cell.angle_beta   90.00
_cell.angle_gamma   90.00
#
_symmetry.space_group_name_H-M   'P 1'
#
loop_
_entity.id
_entity.type
_entity.pdbx_description
1 polymer ?
#
loop_
_entity_poly.entity_id
_entity_poly.type
_entity_poly.pdbx_seq_one_letter_code
_entity_poly.pdbx_strand_id
1 'polypeptide(L)'
;VKADSGSITYDGQELLGKPINKILEAGIAQSPEGRRVFANLTVLENLKIGAYLRKDKDGIEKDLKWVYELFPRLEERSWQLAGTLSGGEQQMLAVGRALMSRPKLMMLDEPSLGLAPLVVQDIFSIIREINRQGVTVLLVEQNANMALKIADLAYVLETGTITMSGTGAELLADSRVKEAYLGKSS
;
A
#
# COMPACT_ATOMS: atom_id res chain seq x y z
N VAL A 1 -8.09 11.28 -12.13
CA VAL A 1 -9.43 11.12 -12.77
C VAL A 1 -10.41 11.98 -11.98
N LYS A 2 -11.28 12.70 -12.65
CA LYS A 2 -12.35 13.48 -12.03
C LYS A 2 -13.58 12.59 -11.92
N ALA A 3 -14.20 12.52 -10.73
CA ALA A 3 -15.45 11.78 -10.59
C ALA A 3 -16.59 12.51 -11.29
N ASP A 4 -17.46 11.77 -11.98
CA ASP A 4 -18.63 12.33 -12.66
C ASP A 4 -19.79 12.55 -11.68
N SER A 5 -19.90 11.69 -10.66
CA SER A 5 -20.93 11.76 -9.62
C SER A 5 -20.51 10.96 -8.36
N GLY A 6 -21.28 11.07 -7.30
CA GLY A 6 -21.07 10.36 -6.05
C GLY A 6 -20.30 11.18 -5.01
N SER A 7 -19.91 10.54 -3.91
CA SER A 7 -19.15 11.14 -2.82
C SER A 7 -18.09 10.16 -2.29
N ILE A 8 -16.99 10.69 -1.77
CA ILE A 8 -15.96 9.94 -1.06
C ILE A 8 -15.75 10.61 0.29
N THR A 9 -16.17 9.94 1.35
CA THR A 9 -16.04 10.48 2.72
C THR A 9 -15.02 9.71 3.54
N TYR A 10 -14.23 10.44 4.33
CA TYR A 10 -13.27 9.89 5.28
C TYR A 10 -13.39 10.65 6.61
N ASP A 11 -13.60 9.94 7.72
CA ASP A 11 -13.87 10.54 9.04
C ASP A 11 -14.96 11.64 8.98
N GLY A 12 -16.04 11.38 8.22
CA GLY A 12 -17.15 12.31 8.03
C GLY A 12 -16.84 13.53 7.14
N GLN A 13 -15.67 13.59 6.53
CA GLN A 13 -15.27 14.68 5.65
C GLN A 13 -15.30 14.26 4.19
N GLU A 14 -15.96 15.06 3.33
CA GLU A 14 -15.93 14.86 1.87
C GLU A 14 -14.51 15.07 1.34
N LEU A 15 -14.00 14.15 0.52
CA LEU A 15 -12.67 14.20 -0.09
C LEU A 15 -12.68 14.71 -1.54
N LEU A 16 -13.80 14.60 -2.25
CA LEU A 16 -13.87 15.03 -3.64
C LEU A 16 -13.55 16.53 -3.77
N GLY A 17 -12.70 16.87 -4.72
CA GLY A 17 -12.28 18.25 -4.96
C GLY A 17 -11.29 18.81 -3.96
N LYS A 18 -10.89 18.08 -2.92
CA LYS A 18 -9.82 18.52 -2.02
C LYS A 18 -8.45 18.44 -2.70
N PRO A 19 -7.57 19.41 -2.48
CA PRO A 19 -6.19 19.33 -2.95
C PRO A 19 -5.44 18.22 -2.22
N ILE A 20 -4.46 17.61 -2.91
CA ILE A 20 -3.74 16.42 -2.44
C ILE A 20 -3.07 16.61 -1.06
N ASN A 21 -2.54 17.80 -0.79
CA ASN A 21 -1.94 18.09 0.52
C ASN A 21 -2.96 18.00 1.67
N LYS A 22 -4.23 18.37 1.44
CA LYS A 22 -5.31 18.24 2.44
C LYS A 22 -5.72 16.80 2.66
N ILE A 23 -5.64 15.96 1.64
CA ILE A 23 -5.86 14.51 1.75
C ILE A 23 -4.73 13.87 2.59
N LEU A 24 -3.48 14.25 2.33
CA LEU A 24 -2.34 13.80 3.13
C LEU A 24 -2.42 14.27 4.59
N GLU A 25 -2.79 15.55 4.83
CA GLU A 25 -2.99 16.09 6.18
C GLU A 25 -4.11 15.36 6.95
N ALA A 26 -5.12 14.83 6.27
CA ALA A 26 -6.15 13.99 6.86
C ALA A 26 -5.64 12.61 7.30
N GLY A 27 -4.41 12.25 6.93
CA GLY A 27 -3.77 10.97 7.26
C GLY A 27 -3.98 9.88 6.22
N ILE A 28 -4.24 10.23 4.97
CA ILE A 28 -4.39 9.28 3.86
C ILE A 28 -3.12 9.32 3.01
N ALA A 29 -2.45 8.17 2.84
CA ALA A 29 -1.32 8.02 1.93
C ALA A 29 -1.60 6.96 0.87
N GLN A 30 -0.98 7.08 -0.29
CA GLN A 30 -1.11 6.12 -1.39
C GLN A 30 0.26 5.67 -1.88
N SER A 31 0.41 4.37 -2.11
CA SER A 31 1.45 3.79 -2.95
C SER A 31 0.77 3.32 -4.25
N PRO A 32 0.88 4.08 -5.34
CA PRO A 32 0.22 3.76 -6.61
C PRO A 32 0.93 2.62 -7.32
N GLU A 33 0.24 2.00 -8.28
CA GLU A 33 0.81 1.02 -9.21
C GLU A 33 2.08 1.56 -9.91
N GLY A 34 2.99 0.66 -10.24
CA GLY A 34 4.22 0.98 -10.98
C GLY A 34 5.34 1.58 -10.14
N ARG A 35 5.31 1.36 -8.81
CA ARG A 35 6.36 1.71 -7.83
C ARG A 35 6.61 3.21 -7.66
N ARG A 36 6.63 4.00 -8.71
CA ARG A 36 6.73 5.48 -8.74
C ARG A 36 7.80 6.07 -7.81
N VAL A 37 8.99 5.46 -7.79
CA VAL A 37 10.14 6.01 -7.05
C VAL A 37 10.77 7.18 -7.81
N PHE A 38 11.42 8.09 -7.11
CA PHE A 38 12.25 9.15 -7.70
C PHE A 38 13.61 8.55 -8.03
N ALA A 39 13.77 8.09 -9.27
CA ALA A 39 14.91 7.29 -9.73
C ALA A 39 16.28 7.96 -9.53
N ASN A 40 16.34 9.29 -9.66
CA ASN A 40 17.56 10.09 -9.52
C ASN A 40 17.87 10.53 -8.08
N LEU A 41 17.04 10.14 -7.11
CA LEU A 41 17.26 10.38 -5.71
C LEU A 41 17.69 9.09 -5.03
N THR A 42 18.42 9.22 -3.93
CA THR A 42 18.79 8.09 -3.09
C THR A 42 17.57 7.48 -2.39
N VAL A 43 17.72 6.27 -1.86
CA VAL A 43 16.72 5.62 -1.01
C VAL A 43 16.33 6.54 0.14
N LEU A 44 17.30 7.07 0.88
CA LEU A 44 17.06 7.96 2.01
C LEU A 44 16.31 9.22 1.62
N GLU A 45 16.67 9.85 0.50
CA GLU A 45 15.97 11.04 0.00
C GLU A 45 14.52 10.72 -0.40
N ASN A 46 14.29 9.58 -1.08
CA ASN A 46 12.94 9.12 -1.38
C ASN A 46 12.09 8.96 -0.10
N LEU A 47 12.64 8.34 0.94
CA LEU A 47 11.94 8.18 2.22
C LEU A 47 11.63 9.54 2.86
N LYS A 48 12.62 10.44 2.92
CA LYS A 48 12.44 11.78 3.51
C LYS A 48 11.37 12.62 2.81
N ILE A 49 11.22 12.48 1.48
CA ILE A 49 10.13 13.15 0.74
C ILE A 49 8.76 12.69 1.24
N GLY A 50 8.60 11.45 1.67
CA GLY A 50 7.35 10.97 2.27
C GLY A 50 6.89 11.78 3.49
N ALA A 51 7.83 12.38 4.20
CA ALA A 51 7.58 13.20 5.39
C ALA A 51 7.50 14.72 5.11
N TYR A 52 7.41 15.16 3.86
CA TYR A 52 7.60 16.57 3.48
C TYR A 52 6.63 17.57 4.13
N LEU A 53 5.41 17.14 4.51
CA LEU A 53 4.44 17.96 5.23
C LEU A 53 4.69 18.01 6.75
N ARG A 54 5.55 17.14 7.26
CA ARG A 54 5.81 16.98 8.70
C ARG A 54 6.90 17.93 9.17
N LYS A 55 6.80 18.33 10.45
CA LYS A 55 7.77 19.24 11.10
C LYS A 55 8.39 18.63 12.37
N ASP A 56 7.91 17.45 12.79
CA ASP A 56 8.32 16.73 13.98
C ASP A 56 9.60 15.90 13.71
N LYS A 57 10.77 16.50 13.79
CA LYS A 57 12.05 15.88 13.46
C LYS A 57 12.27 14.53 14.16
N ASP A 58 12.05 14.49 15.49
CA ASP A 58 12.23 13.26 16.28
C ASP A 58 11.27 12.15 15.83
N GLY A 59 10.03 12.50 15.49
CA GLY A 59 9.06 11.56 14.95
C GLY A 59 9.45 11.05 13.56
N ILE A 60 9.98 11.91 12.69
CA ILE A 60 10.48 11.50 11.37
C ILE A 60 11.64 10.51 11.50
N GLU A 61 12.58 10.76 12.41
CA GLU A 61 13.71 9.84 12.67
C GLU A 61 13.23 8.50 13.22
N LYS A 62 12.25 8.51 14.13
CA LYS A 62 11.65 7.29 14.66
C LYS A 62 10.96 6.47 13.57
N ASP A 63 10.19 7.14 12.70
CA ASP A 63 9.49 6.45 11.62
C ASP A 63 10.47 5.94 10.56
N LEU A 64 11.57 6.65 10.30
CA LEU A 64 12.62 6.18 9.41
C LEU A 64 13.27 4.89 9.94
N LYS A 65 13.53 4.79 11.24
CA LYS A 65 14.04 3.55 11.87
C LYS A 65 13.03 2.42 11.72
N TRP A 66 11.76 2.69 12.00
CA TRP A 66 10.71 1.68 11.82
C TRP A 66 10.59 1.21 10.36
N VAL A 67 10.68 2.11 9.38
CA VAL A 67 10.71 1.74 7.95
C VAL A 67 11.93 0.84 7.65
N TYR A 68 13.08 1.10 8.24
CA TYR A 68 14.26 0.26 8.07
C TYR A 68 14.13 -1.10 8.77
N GLU A 69 13.44 -1.18 9.91
CA GLU A 69 13.10 -2.45 10.55
C GLU A 69 12.18 -3.30 9.66
N LEU A 70 11.20 -2.67 8.98
CA LEU A 70 10.33 -3.36 8.01
C LEU A 70 11.07 -3.76 6.73
N PHE A 71 12.04 -2.94 6.30
CA PHE A 71 12.76 -3.09 5.04
C PHE A 71 14.28 -2.96 5.23
N PRO A 72 14.97 -3.94 5.86
CA PRO A 72 16.42 -3.83 6.15
C PRO A 72 17.26 -3.56 4.90
N ARG A 73 16.85 -4.06 3.73
CA ARG A 73 17.54 -3.80 2.46
C ARG A 73 17.55 -2.32 2.07
N LEU A 74 16.56 -1.55 2.49
CA LEU A 74 16.55 -0.10 2.23
C LEU A 74 17.56 0.64 3.12
N GLU A 75 17.80 0.17 4.34
CA GLU A 75 18.84 0.70 5.22
C GLU A 75 20.23 0.45 4.64
N GLU A 76 20.53 -0.81 4.28
CA GLU A 76 21.79 -1.23 3.67
C GLU A 76 22.15 -0.41 2.42
N ARG A 77 21.11 0.06 1.69
CA ARG A 77 21.22 0.77 0.42
C ARG A 77 20.75 2.23 0.49
N SER A 78 20.73 2.80 1.69
CA SER A 78 20.18 4.15 1.95
C SER A 78 20.79 5.25 1.07
N TRP A 79 22.05 5.08 0.70
CA TRP A 79 22.86 5.96 -0.15
C TRP A 79 22.70 5.70 -1.66
N GLN A 80 22.13 4.55 -2.06
CA GLN A 80 22.03 4.12 -3.44
C GLN A 80 20.92 4.87 -4.18
N LEU A 81 21.10 5.17 -5.47
CA LEU A 81 20.07 5.77 -6.31
C LEU A 81 18.90 4.79 -6.50
N ALA A 82 17.69 5.25 -6.26
CA ALA A 82 16.48 4.42 -6.30
C ALA A 82 16.24 3.76 -7.67
N GLY A 83 16.65 4.41 -8.75
CA GLY A 83 16.54 3.86 -10.10
C GLY A 83 17.40 2.61 -10.35
N THR A 84 18.42 2.35 -9.51
CA THR A 84 19.32 1.20 -9.64
C THR A 84 18.92 0.00 -8.75
N LEU A 85 17.85 0.14 -7.97
CA LEU A 85 17.30 -0.93 -7.15
C LEU A 85 16.57 -1.97 -8.01
N SER A 86 16.49 -3.20 -7.50
CA SER A 86 15.61 -4.21 -8.06
C SER A 86 14.13 -3.81 -7.98
N GLY A 87 13.27 -4.43 -8.79
CA GLY A 87 11.84 -4.12 -8.77
C GLY A 87 11.19 -4.32 -7.41
N GLY A 88 11.59 -5.35 -6.66
CA GLY A 88 11.10 -5.59 -5.30
C GLY A 88 11.56 -4.52 -4.32
N GLU A 89 12.82 -4.12 -4.37
CA GLU A 89 13.35 -3.05 -3.52
C GLU A 89 12.70 -1.69 -3.84
N GLN A 90 12.41 -1.41 -5.12
CA GLN A 90 11.67 -0.20 -5.51
C GLN A 90 10.24 -0.22 -4.96
N GLN A 91 9.58 -1.39 -4.94
CA GLN A 91 8.26 -1.53 -4.34
C GLN A 91 8.30 -1.30 -2.83
N MET A 92 9.27 -1.90 -2.14
CA MET A 92 9.51 -1.66 -0.71
C MET A 92 9.76 -0.18 -0.41
N LEU A 93 10.55 0.50 -1.27
CA LEU A 93 10.80 1.93 -1.16
C LEU A 93 9.54 2.79 -1.34
N ALA A 94 8.68 2.44 -2.30
CA ALA A 94 7.42 3.14 -2.53
C ALA A 94 6.48 3.02 -1.32
N VAL A 95 6.36 1.82 -0.74
CA VAL A 95 5.61 1.55 0.49
C VAL A 95 6.22 2.30 1.67
N GLY A 96 7.53 2.18 1.89
CA GLY A 96 8.26 2.88 2.96
C GLY A 96 8.10 4.40 2.89
N ARG A 97 8.18 4.97 1.69
CA ARG A 97 7.95 6.41 1.49
C ARG A 97 6.54 6.84 1.89
N ALA A 98 5.52 6.05 1.57
CA ALA A 98 4.15 6.34 1.99
C ALA A 98 4.01 6.29 3.52
N LEU A 99 4.66 5.33 4.20
CA LEU A 99 4.67 5.22 5.66
C LEU A 99 5.31 6.44 6.36
N MET A 100 6.29 7.08 5.73
CA MET A 100 6.94 8.27 6.30
C MET A 100 5.99 9.46 6.51
N SER A 101 4.82 9.49 5.86
CA SER A 101 3.76 10.48 6.14
C SER A 101 3.00 10.20 7.45
N ARG A 102 3.24 9.07 8.12
CA ARG A 102 2.51 8.57 9.30
C ARG A 102 1.00 8.49 9.04
N PRO A 103 0.57 7.70 8.04
CA PRO A 103 -0.82 7.64 7.64
C PRO A 103 -1.68 6.90 8.66
N LYS A 104 -2.96 7.27 8.74
CA LYS A 104 -4.01 6.49 9.39
C LYS A 104 -4.61 5.47 8.42
N LEU A 105 -4.71 5.85 7.14
CA LEU A 105 -5.15 5.01 6.04
C LEU A 105 -4.08 4.98 4.96
N MET A 106 -3.62 3.79 4.62
CA MET A 106 -2.68 3.55 3.53
C MET A 106 -3.37 2.81 2.39
N MET A 107 -3.37 3.40 1.20
CA MET A 107 -3.91 2.79 -0.02
C MET A 107 -2.75 2.18 -0.81
N LEU A 108 -2.86 0.90 -1.13
CA LEU A 108 -1.89 0.13 -1.90
C LEU A 108 -2.55 -0.38 -3.19
N ASP A 109 -1.98 -0.01 -4.32
CA ASP A 109 -2.50 -0.35 -5.64
C ASP A 109 -1.59 -1.36 -6.31
N GLU A 110 -2.04 -2.60 -6.39
CA GLU A 110 -1.33 -3.78 -6.93
C GLU A 110 0.15 -3.89 -6.47
N PRO A 111 0.42 -3.86 -5.15
CA PRO A 111 1.80 -3.84 -4.64
C PRO A 111 2.59 -5.11 -4.97
N SER A 112 1.93 -6.21 -5.34
CA SER A 112 2.59 -7.48 -5.69
C SER A 112 2.87 -7.63 -7.20
N LEU A 113 2.38 -6.74 -8.05
CA LEU A 113 2.43 -6.89 -9.50
C LEU A 113 3.86 -6.98 -10.04
N GLY A 114 4.15 -8.03 -10.81
CA GLY A 114 5.44 -8.22 -11.48
C GLY A 114 6.62 -8.48 -10.54
N LEU A 115 6.35 -8.97 -9.32
CA LEU A 115 7.37 -9.34 -8.34
C LEU A 115 7.59 -10.86 -8.32
N ALA A 116 8.79 -11.27 -7.91
CA ALA A 116 9.10 -12.67 -7.68
C ALA A 116 8.28 -13.24 -6.51
N PRO A 117 7.89 -14.52 -6.51
CA PRO A 117 7.01 -15.12 -5.50
C PRO A 117 7.45 -14.91 -4.05
N LEU A 118 8.74 -14.96 -3.77
CA LEU A 118 9.27 -14.70 -2.42
C LEU A 118 9.05 -13.25 -2.00
N VAL A 119 9.29 -12.29 -2.91
CA VAL A 119 9.07 -10.86 -2.63
C VAL A 119 7.59 -10.56 -2.42
N VAL A 120 6.70 -11.25 -3.14
CA VAL A 120 5.25 -11.16 -2.92
C VAL A 120 4.90 -11.57 -1.49
N GLN A 121 5.43 -12.70 -0.99
CA GLN A 121 5.21 -13.16 0.38
C GLN A 121 5.69 -12.12 1.40
N ASP A 122 6.87 -11.54 1.18
CA ASP A 122 7.43 -10.50 2.05
C ASP A 122 6.53 -9.26 2.08
N ILE A 123 6.07 -8.77 0.93
CA ILE A 123 5.16 -7.61 0.84
C ILE A 123 3.86 -7.86 1.62
N PHE A 124 3.21 -9.02 1.46
CA PHE A 124 1.99 -9.33 2.20
C PHE A 124 2.24 -9.47 3.71
N SER A 125 3.39 -10.01 4.12
CA SER A 125 3.79 -10.06 5.52
C SER A 125 3.95 -8.66 6.11
N ILE A 126 4.58 -7.77 5.37
CA ILE A 126 4.79 -6.37 5.76
C ILE A 126 3.45 -5.61 5.83
N ILE A 127 2.53 -5.83 4.89
CA ILE A 127 1.18 -5.23 4.94
C ILE A 127 0.45 -5.63 6.23
N ARG A 128 0.54 -6.90 6.64
CA ARG A 128 -0.02 -7.35 7.92
C ARG A 128 0.64 -6.66 9.12
N GLU A 129 1.95 -6.48 9.09
CA GLU A 129 2.67 -5.81 10.17
C GLU A 129 2.30 -4.32 10.25
N ILE A 130 2.21 -3.62 9.13
CA ILE A 130 1.72 -2.24 9.05
C ILE A 130 0.32 -2.12 9.68
N ASN A 131 -0.57 -3.04 9.35
CA ASN A 131 -1.92 -3.05 9.92
C ASN A 131 -1.91 -3.31 11.43
N ARG A 132 -1.08 -4.25 11.93
CA ARG A 132 -0.92 -4.50 13.36
C ARG A 132 -0.43 -3.30 14.15
N GLN A 133 0.34 -2.42 13.53
CA GLN A 133 0.79 -1.15 14.10
C GLN A 133 -0.29 -0.05 14.10
N GLY A 134 -1.52 -0.39 13.70
CA GLY A 134 -2.68 0.48 13.76
C GLY A 134 -2.95 1.30 12.50
N VAL A 135 -2.26 1.03 11.40
CA VAL A 135 -2.55 1.67 10.11
C VAL A 135 -3.64 0.86 9.39
N THR A 136 -4.76 1.50 9.06
CA THR A 136 -5.76 0.89 8.20
C THR A 136 -5.20 0.76 6.78
N VAL A 137 -5.35 -0.41 6.15
CA VAL A 137 -4.87 -0.64 4.79
C VAL A 137 -6.04 -0.89 3.85
N LEU A 138 -6.16 -0.09 2.80
CA LEU A 138 -7.01 -0.36 1.64
C LEU A 138 -6.12 -0.94 0.54
N LEU A 139 -6.28 -2.24 0.30
CA LEU A 139 -5.48 -2.99 -0.66
C LEU A 139 -6.29 -3.28 -1.92
N VAL A 140 -5.79 -2.86 -3.08
CA VAL A 140 -6.27 -3.27 -4.40
C VAL A 140 -5.29 -4.31 -4.94
N GLU A 141 -5.77 -5.50 -5.23
CA GLU A 141 -4.92 -6.64 -5.65
C GLU A 141 -5.63 -7.56 -6.63
N GLN A 142 -4.89 -8.02 -7.63
CA GLN A 142 -5.31 -9.08 -8.53
C GLN A 142 -5.03 -10.48 -7.92
N ASN A 143 -4.02 -10.59 -7.05
CA ASN A 143 -3.70 -11.82 -6.33
C ASN A 143 -4.72 -12.08 -5.20
N ALA A 144 -5.94 -12.47 -5.59
CA ALA A 144 -7.05 -12.65 -4.66
C ALA A 144 -6.72 -13.61 -3.52
N ASN A 145 -5.98 -14.70 -3.79
CA ASN A 145 -5.64 -15.69 -2.76
C ASN A 145 -4.81 -15.07 -1.63
N MET A 146 -3.79 -14.29 -1.98
CA MET A 146 -2.95 -13.65 -0.98
C MET A 146 -3.68 -12.52 -0.26
N ALA A 147 -4.44 -11.68 -1.00
CA ALA A 147 -5.19 -10.58 -0.44
C ALA A 147 -6.25 -11.06 0.56
N LEU A 148 -7.08 -12.05 0.20
CA LEU A 148 -8.15 -12.58 1.05
C LEU A 148 -7.62 -13.25 2.33
N LYS A 149 -6.41 -13.83 2.31
CA LYS A 149 -5.79 -14.41 3.52
C LYS A 149 -5.44 -13.39 4.61
N ILE A 150 -5.32 -12.12 4.24
CA ILE A 150 -4.94 -11.06 5.17
C ILE A 150 -6.04 -10.02 5.38
N ALA A 151 -7.11 -10.07 4.60
CA ALA A 151 -8.19 -9.08 4.64
C ALA A 151 -9.17 -9.39 5.77
N ASP A 152 -9.50 -8.38 6.57
CA ASP A 152 -10.62 -8.42 7.53
C ASP A 152 -11.95 -8.33 6.78
N LEU A 153 -12.03 -7.45 5.78
CA LEU A 153 -13.17 -7.24 4.89
C LEU A 153 -12.68 -7.12 3.46
N ALA A 154 -13.41 -7.70 2.51
CA ALA A 154 -13.06 -7.62 1.10
C ALA A 154 -14.29 -7.40 0.22
N TYR A 155 -14.06 -6.79 -0.93
CA TYR A 155 -15.03 -6.51 -1.97
C TYR A 155 -14.52 -7.07 -3.29
N VAL A 156 -15.36 -7.80 -4.00
CA VAL A 156 -15.06 -8.27 -5.35
C VAL A 156 -15.63 -7.27 -6.33
N LEU A 157 -14.75 -6.68 -7.15
CA LEU A 157 -15.10 -5.67 -8.14
C LEU A 157 -15.05 -6.27 -9.54
N GLU A 158 -16.14 -6.25 -10.27
CA GLU A 158 -16.24 -6.73 -11.65
C GLU A 158 -16.84 -5.64 -12.53
N THR A 159 -16.14 -5.27 -13.57
CA THR A 159 -16.60 -4.25 -14.55
C THR A 159 -17.11 -2.97 -13.89
N GLY A 160 -16.41 -2.51 -12.84
CA GLY A 160 -16.76 -1.29 -12.12
C GLY A 160 -17.89 -1.42 -11.09
N THR A 161 -18.37 -2.64 -10.84
CA THR A 161 -19.46 -2.90 -9.88
C THR A 161 -19.02 -3.88 -8.81
N ILE A 162 -19.36 -3.61 -7.54
CA ILE A 162 -19.15 -4.56 -6.44
C ILE A 162 -20.19 -5.68 -6.57
N THR A 163 -19.70 -6.90 -6.84
CA THR A 163 -20.55 -8.10 -7.03
C THR A 163 -20.66 -8.93 -5.76
N MET A 164 -19.63 -8.92 -4.90
CA MET A 164 -19.63 -9.64 -3.62
C MET A 164 -18.88 -8.84 -2.57
N SER A 165 -19.23 -9.05 -1.30
CA SER A 165 -18.52 -8.52 -0.16
C SER A 165 -18.61 -9.49 1.02
N GLY A 166 -17.61 -9.50 1.89
CA GLY A 166 -17.56 -10.36 3.06
C GLY A 166 -16.18 -10.33 3.72
N THR A 167 -16.00 -11.11 4.76
CA THR A 167 -14.68 -11.32 5.33
C THR A 167 -13.78 -12.07 4.36
N GLY A 168 -12.46 -11.90 4.48
CA GLY A 168 -11.51 -12.64 3.67
C GLY A 168 -11.73 -14.16 3.75
N ALA A 169 -12.04 -14.69 4.94
CA ALA A 169 -12.32 -16.10 5.16
C ALA A 169 -13.59 -16.58 4.45
N GLU A 170 -14.68 -15.80 4.50
CA GLU A 170 -15.93 -16.12 3.80
C GLU A 170 -15.73 -16.15 2.29
N LEU A 171 -15.05 -15.16 1.72
CA LEU A 171 -14.79 -15.10 0.29
C LEU A 171 -13.80 -16.18 -0.18
N LEU A 172 -12.82 -16.57 0.63
CA LEU A 172 -11.96 -17.72 0.32
C LEU A 172 -12.73 -19.04 0.28
N ALA A 173 -13.82 -19.17 1.03
CA ALA A 173 -14.66 -20.36 1.04
C ALA A 173 -15.70 -20.38 -0.11
N ASP A 174 -16.07 -19.22 -0.68
CA ASP A 174 -17.09 -19.09 -1.72
C ASP A 174 -16.64 -19.76 -3.03
N SER A 175 -17.51 -20.62 -3.59
CA SER A 175 -17.22 -21.37 -4.82
C SER A 175 -17.04 -20.46 -6.04
N ARG A 176 -17.79 -19.38 -6.13
CA ARG A 176 -17.71 -18.40 -7.24
C ARG A 176 -16.36 -17.70 -7.25
N VAL A 177 -15.85 -17.31 -6.07
CA VAL A 177 -14.52 -16.72 -5.93
C VAL A 177 -13.44 -17.73 -6.31
N LYS A 178 -13.59 -18.99 -5.88
CA LYS A 178 -12.65 -20.07 -6.24
C LYS A 178 -12.59 -20.29 -7.75
N GLU A 179 -13.74 -20.37 -8.41
CA GLU A 179 -13.79 -20.59 -9.85
C GLU A 179 -13.24 -19.42 -10.67
N ALA A 180 -13.56 -18.17 -10.25
CA ALA A 180 -13.18 -16.97 -10.99
C ALA A 180 -11.73 -16.52 -10.76
N TYR A 181 -11.22 -16.65 -9.52
CA TYR A 181 -9.98 -15.98 -9.13
C TYR A 181 -8.91 -16.88 -8.50
N LEU A 182 -9.26 -18.06 -7.97
CA LEU A 182 -8.29 -18.90 -7.25
C LEU A 182 -7.78 -20.10 -8.07
N GLY A 183 -8.29 -20.28 -9.27
CA GLY A 183 -8.00 -21.45 -10.13
C GLY A 183 -8.70 -22.71 -9.63
N LYS A 184 -9.05 -23.61 -10.55
CA LYS A 184 -9.53 -24.95 -10.17
C LYS A 184 -8.38 -25.68 -9.50
N SER A 185 -8.56 -26.07 -8.24
CA SER A 185 -7.70 -27.09 -7.62
C SER A 185 -7.83 -28.37 -8.48
N SER A 186 -6.78 -28.65 -9.22
CA SER A 186 -6.64 -29.94 -9.92
C SER A 186 -6.43 -31.02 -8.89
#